data_ebe44fec84c4f1eb3d05dece1d43cec9
#
_entry.id   ebe44fec84c4f1eb3d05dece1d43cec9
#
_cell.length_a   1.000
_cell.length_b   1.000
_cell.length_c   1.000
_cell.angle_alpha   90.00
_cell.angle_beta   90.00
_cell.angle_gamma   90.00
#
_symmetry.space_group_name_H-M   'P 1'
#
loop_
_entity.id
_entity.type
_entity.pdbx_description
1 polymer ?
#
loop_
_entity_poly.entity_id
_entity_poly.type
_entity_poly.pdbx_seq_one_letter_code
_entity_poly.pdbx_strand_id
1 'polypeptide(L)'
;MELDLTPKLAKKLYGGDGGAYYAWCPNELPMLREGNIGAAKLALEKNGFALPRYSDSAKVAYVLQGSGVAGIVLPEKEEKVLPIKKGDAIALPFGVVTWWYNKEDTELVVLFLGDTSKAHKSGTFTDFFLTGSNGIFTGFSMEFVSRAWDLEESVVKTLVGSQSRTGIVKFDPSCKMPEPKKEHYNGMALNCEEAPLDVDIKDGGKVVVLNTKNLPLVGEVGLGADLVRLNGKTMWRKGCLVFISSRLIPWGSAHLS
;
A
#
# COMPACT_ATOMS: atom_id res chain seq x y z
N MET A 1 13.72 7.50 28.41
CA MET A 1 12.25 7.51 28.19
C MET A 1 11.86 6.08 27.90
N GLU A 2 10.98 5.51 28.68
CA GLU A 2 10.51 4.12 28.46
C GLU A 2 9.61 4.13 27.22
N LEU A 3 9.91 3.27 26.24
CA LEU A 3 9.18 3.21 24.98
C LEU A 3 7.86 2.43 25.22
N ASP A 4 6.71 3.08 25.06
CA ASP A 4 5.41 2.39 25.11
C ASP A 4 5.23 1.51 23.87
N LEU A 5 5.38 0.20 24.02
CA LEU A 5 5.20 -0.81 22.97
C LEU A 5 3.78 -1.39 22.96
N THR A 6 2.85 -0.83 23.72
CA THR A 6 1.47 -1.30 23.76
C THR A 6 0.83 -1.19 22.38
N PRO A 7 0.19 -2.25 21.86
CA PRO A 7 -0.50 -2.20 20.58
C PRO A 7 -1.56 -1.10 20.55
N LYS A 8 -1.55 -0.28 19.49
CA LYS A 8 -2.53 0.78 19.28
C LYS A 8 -3.37 0.46 18.03
N LEU A 9 -4.62 0.88 18.04
CA LEU A 9 -5.50 0.76 16.89
C LEU A 9 -5.25 1.89 15.89
N ALA A 10 -5.28 1.56 14.60
CA ALA A 10 -5.24 2.57 13.55
C ALA A 10 -6.51 3.43 13.58
N LYS A 11 -6.37 4.74 13.36
CA LYS A 11 -7.49 5.69 13.30
C LYS A 11 -7.98 5.86 11.87
N LYS A 12 -9.29 5.88 11.69
CA LYS A 12 -9.90 6.20 10.39
C LYS A 12 -9.56 7.64 10.00
N LEU A 13 -8.99 7.80 8.81
CA LEU A 13 -8.69 9.11 8.22
C LEU A 13 -9.78 9.55 7.27
N TYR A 14 -10.25 8.67 6.38
CA TYR A 14 -11.33 8.91 5.44
C TYR A 14 -12.00 7.60 5.01
N GLY A 15 -13.11 7.70 4.30
CA GLY A 15 -13.84 6.57 3.75
C GLY A 15 -15.35 6.85 3.73
N GLY A 16 -16.08 5.93 3.13
CA GLY A 16 -17.53 5.96 2.95
C GLY A 16 -18.10 4.56 2.81
N ASP A 17 -19.17 4.41 2.01
CA ASP A 17 -19.87 3.13 1.79
C ASP A 17 -19.01 2.07 1.11
N GLY A 18 -17.92 2.49 0.43
CA GLY A 18 -16.99 1.57 -0.26
C GLY A 18 -15.87 1.05 0.63
N GLY A 19 -15.75 1.53 1.88
CA GLY A 19 -14.69 1.14 2.80
C GLY A 19 -14.03 2.31 3.52
N ALA A 20 -12.87 2.06 4.12
CA ALA A 20 -12.18 3.07 4.90
C ALA A 20 -10.64 2.92 4.83
N TYR A 21 -9.97 4.05 5.02
CA TYR A 21 -8.53 4.14 5.17
C TYR A 21 -8.18 4.58 6.58
N TYR A 22 -7.25 3.85 7.19
CA TYR A 22 -6.82 4.05 8.56
C TYR A 22 -5.32 4.26 8.59
N ALA A 23 -4.82 5.03 9.55
CA ALA A 23 -3.38 5.15 9.80
C ALA A 23 -3.08 5.09 11.30
N TRP A 24 -1.88 4.64 11.62
CA TRP A 24 -1.33 4.75 12.96
C TRP A 24 -0.73 6.13 13.16
N CYS A 25 -1.02 6.72 14.31
CA CYS A 25 -0.64 8.10 14.62
C CYS A 25 0.72 8.14 15.34
N PRO A 26 1.71 8.93 14.86
CA PRO A 26 2.99 9.09 15.53
C PRO A 26 2.89 9.71 16.93
N ASN A 27 1.79 10.39 17.23
CA ASN A 27 1.56 10.94 18.58
C ASN A 27 1.20 9.85 19.61
N GLU A 28 0.64 8.72 19.15
CA GLU A 28 0.31 7.56 19.98
C GLU A 28 1.38 6.48 19.93
N LEU A 29 2.14 6.46 18.83
CA LEU A 29 3.28 5.57 18.59
C LEU A 29 4.49 6.41 18.16
N PRO A 30 5.22 7.04 19.09
CA PRO A 30 6.36 7.90 18.78
C PRO A 30 7.44 7.23 17.95
N MET A 31 7.60 5.90 18.10
CA MET A 31 8.52 5.08 17.30
C MET A 31 8.34 5.21 15.79
N LEU A 32 7.14 5.54 15.32
CA LEU A 32 6.89 5.77 13.88
C LEU A 32 7.66 7.01 13.40
N ARG A 33 7.67 8.07 14.20
CA ARG A 33 8.41 9.30 13.88
C ARG A 33 9.91 9.09 14.04
N GLU A 34 10.33 8.46 15.13
CA GLU A 34 11.75 8.21 15.43
C GLU A 34 12.38 7.28 14.38
N GLY A 35 11.64 6.27 13.93
CA GLY A 35 12.08 5.33 12.89
C GLY A 35 11.83 5.79 11.46
N ASN A 36 11.21 6.96 11.26
CA ASN A 36 10.75 7.43 9.94
C ASN A 36 9.88 6.37 9.21
N ILE A 37 8.98 5.74 9.94
CA ILE A 37 8.10 4.69 9.42
C ILE A 37 6.67 5.19 9.42
N GLY A 38 6.01 5.11 8.27
CA GLY A 38 4.57 5.28 8.15
C GLY A 38 3.88 3.93 8.15
N ALA A 39 2.71 3.86 8.75
CA ALA A 39 1.88 2.66 8.78
C ALA A 39 0.41 3.01 8.52
N ALA A 40 -0.23 2.27 7.59
CA ALA A 40 -1.63 2.49 7.25
C ALA A 40 -2.33 1.18 6.85
N LYS A 41 -3.66 1.22 6.84
CA LYS A 41 -4.52 0.11 6.45
C LYS A 41 -5.65 0.62 5.54
N LEU A 42 -5.80 0.00 4.38
CA LEU A 42 -6.96 0.16 3.51
C LEU A 42 -7.88 -1.05 3.73
N ALA A 43 -9.18 -0.81 3.90
CA ALA A 43 -10.20 -1.83 3.97
C ALA A 43 -11.30 -1.47 2.97
N LEU A 44 -11.52 -2.30 1.94
CA LEU A 44 -12.52 -2.08 0.90
C LEU A 44 -13.62 -3.11 1.00
N GLU A 45 -14.84 -2.64 1.16
CA GLU A 45 -16.07 -3.42 1.04
C GLU A 45 -16.29 -3.84 -0.42
N LYS A 46 -17.24 -4.74 -0.65
CA LYS A 46 -17.67 -5.12 -2.01
C LYS A 46 -17.99 -3.88 -2.85
N ASN A 47 -17.45 -3.84 -4.06
CA ASN A 47 -17.51 -2.71 -5.01
C ASN A 47 -16.86 -1.42 -4.49
N GLY A 48 -16.07 -1.51 -3.43
CA GLY A 48 -15.28 -0.41 -2.93
C GLY A 48 -14.10 -0.10 -3.83
N PHE A 49 -13.91 1.17 -4.14
CA PHE A 49 -12.85 1.69 -5.00
C PHE A 49 -12.12 2.83 -4.29
N ALA A 50 -10.84 2.62 -4.01
CA ALA A 50 -9.95 3.68 -3.55
C ALA A 50 -9.47 4.49 -4.76
N LEU A 51 -9.82 5.77 -4.77
CA LEU A 51 -9.53 6.70 -5.86
C LEU A 51 -8.02 6.81 -6.14
N PRO A 52 -7.64 7.10 -7.39
CA PRO A 52 -6.24 7.19 -7.77
C PRO A 52 -5.52 8.28 -6.97
N ARG A 53 -4.38 7.90 -6.42
CA ARG A 53 -3.54 8.77 -5.60
C ARG A 53 -2.08 8.38 -5.69
N TYR A 54 -1.20 9.33 -5.45
CA TYR A 54 0.19 9.05 -5.13
C TYR A 54 0.51 9.46 -3.69
N SER A 55 1.58 8.93 -3.14
CA SER A 55 2.03 9.23 -1.79
C SER A 55 3.43 9.81 -1.79
N ASP A 56 3.71 10.64 -0.78
CA ASP A 56 5.04 11.21 -0.52
C ASP A 56 6.04 10.20 0.08
N SER A 57 5.74 8.91 0.00
CA SER A 57 6.54 7.84 0.64
C SER A 57 6.59 6.59 -0.22
N ALA A 58 7.76 5.97 -0.33
CA ALA A 58 7.89 4.62 -0.84
C ALA A 58 7.34 3.62 0.17
N LYS A 59 6.69 2.54 -0.31
CA LYS A 59 5.95 1.60 0.55
C LYS A 59 6.09 0.16 0.07
N VAL A 60 5.91 -0.77 0.99
CA VAL A 60 5.46 -2.13 0.69
C VAL A 60 4.00 -2.23 1.11
N ALA A 61 3.15 -2.66 0.19
CA ALA A 61 1.77 -3.01 0.46
C ALA A 61 1.66 -4.52 0.64
N TYR A 62 0.97 -4.98 1.69
CA TYR A 62 0.74 -6.40 1.95
C TYR A 62 -0.76 -6.69 2.04
N VAL A 63 -1.25 -7.62 1.22
CA VAL A 63 -2.64 -8.03 1.23
C VAL A 63 -2.88 -9.00 2.40
N LEU A 64 -3.51 -8.49 3.44
CA LEU A 64 -3.78 -9.24 4.67
C LEU A 64 -5.00 -10.17 4.52
N GLN A 65 -6.01 -9.72 3.76
CA GLN A 65 -7.27 -10.44 3.60
C GLN A 65 -7.90 -10.14 2.24
N GLY A 66 -8.63 -11.12 1.71
CA GLY A 66 -9.43 -10.98 0.50
C GLY A 66 -8.61 -11.06 -0.79
N SER A 67 -9.27 -10.69 -1.86
CA SER A 67 -8.70 -10.55 -3.21
C SER A 67 -9.32 -9.34 -3.90
N GLY A 68 -8.64 -8.82 -4.92
CA GLY A 68 -9.12 -7.64 -5.62
C GLY A 68 -8.20 -7.27 -6.78
N VAL A 69 -8.21 -6.01 -7.12
CA VAL A 69 -7.42 -5.44 -8.22
C VAL A 69 -6.65 -4.21 -7.72
N ALA A 70 -5.40 -4.09 -8.11
CA ALA A 70 -4.58 -2.90 -7.91
C ALA A 70 -4.12 -2.35 -9.25
N GLY A 71 -4.38 -1.07 -9.52
CA GLY A 71 -3.78 -0.34 -10.63
C GLY A 71 -2.57 0.43 -10.16
N ILE A 72 -1.49 0.35 -10.92
CA ILE A 72 -0.20 0.95 -10.58
C ILE A 72 0.37 1.65 -11.81
N VAL A 73 0.67 2.93 -11.67
CA VAL A 73 1.33 3.73 -12.71
C VAL A 73 2.67 4.22 -12.19
N LEU A 74 3.73 3.67 -12.74
CA LEU A 74 5.09 4.14 -12.51
C LEU A 74 5.38 5.36 -13.40
N PRO A 75 6.32 6.24 -13.02
CA PRO A 75 6.73 7.35 -13.88
C PRO A 75 7.11 6.87 -15.30
N GLU A 76 6.60 7.55 -16.32
CA GLU A 76 6.87 7.27 -17.74
C GLU A 76 6.52 5.84 -18.19
N LYS A 77 5.66 5.12 -17.46
CA LYS A 77 5.20 3.78 -17.78
C LYS A 77 3.69 3.74 -17.98
N GLU A 78 3.24 2.77 -18.76
CA GLU A 78 1.82 2.44 -18.86
C GLU A 78 1.31 1.84 -17.56
N GLU A 79 0.01 1.98 -17.34
CA GLU A 79 -0.68 1.39 -16.20
C GLU A 79 -0.52 -0.13 -16.18
N LYS A 80 -0.17 -0.65 -15.02
CA LYS A 80 -0.22 -2.07 -14.73
C LYS A 80 -1.41 -2.37 -13.83
N VAL A 81 -2.28 -3.27 -14.26
CA VAL A 81 -3.44 -3.71 -13.49
C VAL A 81 -3.19 -5.13 -13.01
N LEU A 82 -3.02 -5.28 -11.70
CA LEU A 82 -2.62 -6.52 -11.04
C LEU A 82 -3.83 -7.21 -10.40
N PRO A 83 -4.02 -8.51 -10.63
CA PRO A 83 -4.85 -9.30 -9.72
C PRO A 83 -4.09 -9.47 -8.40
N ILE A 84 -4.72 -9.15 -7.29
CA ILE A 84 -4.12 -9.27 -5.97
C ILE A 84 -4.94 -10.19 -5.07
N LYS A 85 -4.26 -10.90 -4.18
CA LYS A 85 -4.86 -11.80 -3.20
C LYS A 85 -4.09 -11.81 -1.89
N LYS A 86 -4.68 -12.37 -0.86
CA LYS A 86 -4.03 -12.57 0.44
C LYS A 86 -2.63 -13.16 0.27
N GLY A 87 -1.66 -12.59 1.01
CA GLY A 87 -0.26 -12.98 0.97
C GLY A 87 0.59 -12.20 -0.02
N ASP A 88 -0.02 -11.42 -0.93
CA ASP A 88 0.74 -10.61 -1.89
C ASP A 88 1.42 -9.43 -1.19
N ALA A 89 2.73 -9.32 -1.41
CA ALA A 89 3.52 -8.14 -1.11
C ALA A 89 3.81 -7.39 -2.42
N ILE A 90 3.52 -6.10 -2.45
CA ILE A 90 3.60 -5.24 -3.64
C ILE A 90 4.56 -4.10 -3.34
N ALA A 91 5.56 -3.92 -4.21
CA ALA A 91 6.50 -2.82 -4.08
C ALA A 91 5.90 -1.55 -4.72
N LEU A 92 5.87 -0.47 -3.95
CA LEU A 92 5.36 0.84 -4.35
C LEU A 92 6.47 1.89 -4.20
N PRO A 93 7.26 2.15 -5.24
CA PRO A 93 8.30 3.18 -5.23
C PRO A 93 7.73 4.57 -4.92
N PHE A 94 8.62 5.50 -4.57
CA PHE A 94 8.24 6.89 -4.35
C PHE A 94 7.60 7.50 -5.60
N GLY A 95 6.48 8.22 -5.41
CA GLY A 95 5.79 8.92 -6.50
C GLY A 95 4.90 8.04 -7.39
N VAL A 96 4.83 6.73 -7.11
CA VAL A 96 3.92 5.83 -7.85
C VAL A 96 2.45 6.23 -7.61
N VAL A 97 1.67 6.23 -8.68
CA VAL A 97 0.20 6.39 -8.58
C VAL A 97 -0.45 5.03 -8.41
N THR A 98 -1.38 4.91 -7.48
CA THR A 98 -2.11 3.66 -7.23
C THR A 98 -3.60 3.89 -7.07
N TRP A 99 -4.38 2.91 -7.49
CA TRP A 99 -5.78 2.76 -7.14
C TRP A 99 -6.07 1.31 -6.78
N TRP A 100 -7.16 1.06 -5.99
CA TRP A 100 -7.50 -0.27 -5.46
C TRP A 100 -8.99 -0.52 -5.60
N TYR A 101 -9.36 -1.74 -5.97
CA TYR A 101 -10.76 -2.10 -6.17
C TYR A 101 -11.04 -3.51 -5.64
N ASN A 102 -12.15 -3.64 -4.91
CA ASN A 102 -12.66 -4.92 -4.44
C ASN A 102 -13.99 -5.23 -5.14
N LYS A 103 -14.02 -6.28 -5.96
CA LYS A 103 -15.25 -6.80 -6.61
C LYS A 103 -15.88 -7.96 -5.85
N GLU A 104 -15.17 -8.54 -4.87
CA GLU A 104 -15.55 -9.75 -4.16
C GLU A 104 -16.41 -9.42 -2.92
N ASP A 105 -17.13 -10.45 -2.41
CA ASP A 105 -17.92 -10.31 -1.18
C ASP A 105 -17.07 -10.19 0.08
N THR A 106 -15.88 -10.79 0.06
CA THR A 106 -14.92 -10.68 1.17
C THR A 106 -14.23 -9.32 1.15
N GLU A 107 -14.17 -8.65 2.29
CA GLU A 107 -13.44 -7.40 2.45
C GLU A 107 -11.97 -7.54 2.02
N LEU A 108 -11.50 -6.62 1.18
CA LEU A 108 -10.10 -6.51 0.81
C LEU A 108 -9.37 -5.65 1.83
N VAL A 109 -8.42 -6.24 2.56
CA VAL A 109 -7.62 -5.52 3.54
C VAL A 109 -6.16 -5.50 3.10
N VAL A 110 -5.60 -4.28 2.94
CA VAL A 110 -4.22 -4.05 2.55
C VAL A 110 -3.52 -3.23 3.62
N LEU A 111 -2.38 -3.71 4.11
CA LEU A 111 -1.48 -2.98 4.99
C LEU A 111 -0.42 -2.26 4.17
N PHE A 112 -0.07 -1.05 4.57
CA PHE A 112 1.02 -0.26 4.00
C PHE A 112 2.03 0.05 5.11
N LEU A 113 3.28 -0.26 4.83
CA LEU A 113 4.41 0.18 5.62
C LEU A 113 5.42 0.86 4.69
N GLY A 114 5.93 2.01 5.10
CA GLY A 114 6.75 2.82 4.20
C GLY A 114 7.76 3.69 4.91
N ASP A 115 8.72 4.19 4.14
CA ASP A 115 9.72 5.14 4.57
C ASP A 115 9.16 6.57 4.46
N THR A 116 9.12 7.27 5.58
CA THR A 116 8.68 8.66 5.69
C THR A 116 9.84 9.65 5.90
N SER A 117 11.09 9.22 5.68
CA SER A 117 12.26 10.09 5.85
C SER A 117 12.25 11.30 4.91
N LYS A 118 11.58 11.18 3.76
CA LYS A 118 11.39 12.25 2.77
C LYS A 118 9.96 12.78 2.72
N ALA A 119 9.08 12.31 3.61
CA ALA A 119 7.69 12.74 3.65
C ALA A 119 7.52 14.14 4.26
N HIS A 120 6.40 14.80 3.98
CA HIS A 120 6.05 16.09 4.60
C HIS A 120 6.04 16.01 6.13
N LYS A 121 5.64 14.85 6.66
CA LYS A 121 5.59 14.60 8.12
C LYS A 121 6.19 13.25 8.42
N SER A 122 7.27 13.23 9.18
CA SER A 122 7.88 11.99 9.66
C SER A 122 6.85 11.13 10.42
N GLY A 123 6.80 9.84 10.09
CA GLY A 123 5.88 8.88 10.67
C GLY A 123 4.47 8.86 10.08
N THR A 124 4.20 9.66 9.03
CA THR A 124 2.85 9.78 8.44
C THR A 124 2.92 9.86 6.93
N PHE A 125 2.09 9.09 6.23
CA PHE A 125 1.91 9.24 4.78
C PHE A 125 1.05 10.44 4.45
N THR A 126 1.44 11.20 3.42
CA THR A 126 0.59 12.20 2.78
C THR A 126 0.16 11.67 1.42
N ASP A 127 -1.14 11.51 1.23
CA ASP A 127 -1.72 11.05 -0.03
C ASP A 127 -2.22 12.25 -0.84
N PHE A 128 -1.88 12.29 -2.12
CA PHE A 128 -2.32 13.30 -3.10
C PHE A 128 -3.27 12.63 -4.07
N PHE A 129 -4.57 12.90 -3.91
CA PHE A 129 -5.58 12.34 -4.80
C PHE A 129 -5.57 13.03 -6.16
N LEU A 130 -5.71 12.27 -7.23
CA LEU A 130 -5.82 12.82 -8.59
C LEU A 130 -7.26 13.24 -8.89
N THR A 131 -8.24 12.55 -8.29
CA THR A 131 -9.68 12.76 -8.51
C THR A 131 -10.42 12.83 -7.18
N GLY A 132 -11.68 13.23 -7.22
CA GLY A 132 -12.51 13.39 -6.03
C GLY A 132 -12.54 14.84 -5.53
N SER A 133 -13.35 15.09 -4.51
CA SER A 133 -13.55 16.45 -3.95
C SER A 133 -12.28 17.06 -3.34
N ASN A 134 -11.30 16.24 -3.03
CA ASN A 134 -9.96 16.61 -2.55
C ASN A 134 -8.84 16.28 -3.56
N GLY A 135 -9.20 16.09 -4.83
CA GLY A 135 -8.23 15.88 -5.90
C GLY A 135 -7.34 17.12 -6.10
N ILE A 136 -6.07 16.92 -6.48
CA ILE A 136 -5.08 18.01 -6.62
C ILE A 136 -5.54 19.11 -7.60
N PHE A 137 -6.32 18.74 -8.62
CA PHE A 137 -6.83 19.71 -9.60
C PHE A 137 -7.92 20.62 -9.03
N THR A 138 -8.57 20.27 -7.92
CA THR A 138 -9.54 21.15 -7.25
C THR A 138 -8.87 22.33 -6.56
N GLY A 139 -7.57 22.27 -6.30
CA GLY A 139 -6.79 23.35 -5.70
C GLY A 139 -6.33 24.42 -6.69
N PHE A 140 -6.41 24.17 -8.02
CA PHE A 140 -6.06 25.13 -9.06
C PHE A 140 -7.28 25.91 -9.53
N SER A 141 -7.04 27.10 -10.10
CA SER A 141 -8.11 27.84 -10.79
C SER A 141 -8.57 27.07 -12.05
N MET A 142 -9.84 27.20 -12.39
CA MET A 142 -10.39 26.55 -13.60
C MET A 142 -9.71 27.08 -14.86
N GLU A 143 -9.35 28.36 -14.89
CA GLU A 143 -8.59 28.95 -15.98
C GLU A 143 -7.23 28.25 -16.16
N PHE A 144 -6.48 28.02 -15.06
CA PHE A 144 -5.21 27.31 -15.13
C PHE A 144 -5.39 25.89 -15.66
N VAL A 145 -6.35 25.13 -15.13
CA VAL A 145 -6.58 23.73 -15.55
C VAL A 145 -7.03 23.69 -17.02
N SER A 146 -7.89 24.64 -17.46
CA SER A 146 -8.33 24.80 -18.85
C SER A 146 -7.13 24.97 -19.77
N ARG A 147 -6.20 25.88 -19.43
CA ARG A 147 -4.99 26.12 -20.21
C ARG A 147 -4.02 24.96 -20.23
N ALA A 148 -3.82 24.32 -19.05
CA ALA A 148 -2.90 23.19 -18.91
C ALA A 148 -3.34 21.96 -19.72
N TRP A 149 -4.64 21.77 -19.93
CA TRP A 149 -5.21 20.62 -20.62
C TRP A 149 -5.75 20.95 -22.01
N ASP A 150 -5.67 22.21 -22.42
CA ASP A 150 -6.20 22.72 -23.69
C ASP A 150 -7.69 22.38 -23.90
N LEU A 151 -8.49 22.64 -22.84
CA LEU A 151 -9.92 22.36 -22.80
C LEU A 151 -10.72 23.61 -22.47
N GLU A 152 -11.98 23.66 -22.95
CA GLU A 152 -12.94 24.67 -22.54
C GLU A 152 -13.25 24.57 -21.04
N GLU A 153 -13.42 25.72 -20.35
CA GLU A 153 -13.67 25.78 -18.90
C GLU A 153 -14.90 24.98 -18.46
N SER A 154 -15.94 24.90 -19.29
CA SER A 154 -17.14 24.11 -19.03
C SER A 154 -16.84 22.62 -18.92
N VAL A 155 -15.95 22.11 -19.79
CA VAL A 155 -15.49 20.73 -19.82
C VAL A 155 -14.61 20.44 -18.59
N VAL A 156 -13.69 21.37 -18.28
CA VAL A 156 -12.82 21.27 -17.09
C VAL A 156 -13.66 21.24 -15.81
N LYS A 157 -14.64 22.13 -15.69
CA LYS A 157 -15.56 22.14 -14.52
C LYS A 157 -16.27 20.81 -14.37
N THR A 158 -16.73 20.21 -15.46
CA THR A 158 -17.36 18.90 -15.45
C THR A 158 -16.34 17.81 -15.06
N LEU A 159 -15.15 17.81 -15.64
CA LEU A 159 -14.10 16.82 -15.38
C LEU A 159 -13.67 16.84 -13.91
N VAL A 160 -13.29 18.00 -13.38
CA VAL A 160 -12.78 18.16 -12.01
C VAL A 160 -13.88 17.95 -10.99
N GLY A 161 -15.12 18.38 -11.26
CA GLY A 161 -16.25 18.28 -10.34
C GLY A 161 -17.06 16.99 -10.42
N SER A 162 -16.81 16.12 -11.40
CA SER A 162 -17.64 14.92 -11.63
C SER A 162 -17.61 13.92 -10.48
N GLN A 163 -16.46 13.75 -9.81
CA GLN A 163 -16.35 12.92 -8.63
C GLN A 163 -16.41 13.79 -7.37
N SER A 164 -17.59 13.85 -6.74
CA SER A 164 -17.82 14.68 -5.54
C SER A 164 -17.45 14.01 -4.21
N ARG A 165 -17.11 12.73 -4.22
CA ARG A 165 -16.75 11.95 -3.02
C ARG A 165 -15.24 12.03 -2.75
N THR A 166 -14.85 11.66 -1.53
CA THR A 166 -13.46 11.73 -1.06
C THR A 166 -12.86 10.35 -0.89
N GLY A 167 -11.73 10.11 -1.53
CA GLY A 167 -10.79 9.02 -1.27
C GLY A 167 -11.29 7.61 -1.57
N ILE A 168 -12.43 7.20 -1.05
CA ILE A 168 -13.00 5.86 -1.29
C ILE A 168 -14.48 6.01 -1.65
N VAL A 169 -14.85 5.36 -2.75
CA VAL A 169 -16.22 5.38 -3.28
C VAL A 169 -16.73 3.95 -3.45
N LYS A 170 -18.03 3.76 -3.50
CA LYS A 170 -18.66 2.50 -3.87
C LYS A 170 -19.19 2.63 -5.29
N PHE A 171 -18.76 1.73 -6.16
CA PHE A 171 -19.24 1.68 -7.53
C PHE A 171 -20.54 0.90 -7.66
N ASP A 172 -21.34 1.27 -8.67
CA ASP A 172 -22.39 0.42 -9.16
C ASP A 172 -21.78 -0.85 -9.78
N PRO A 173 -22.34 -2.06 -9.53
CA PRO A 173 -21.81 -3.30 -10.10
C PRO A 173 -21.73 -3.33 -11.64
N SER A 174 -22.46 -2.45 -12.34
CA SER A 174 -22.41 -2.31 -13.80
C SER A 174 -21.17 -1.55 -14.28
N CYS A 175 -20.47 -0.82 -13.41
CA CYS A 175 -19.26 -0.10 -13.76
C CYS A 175 -18.15 -1.07 -14.13
N LYS A 176 -17.64 -0.93 -15.36
CA LYS A 176 -16.49 -1.73 -15.81
C LYS A 176 -15.20 -1.11 -15.30
N MET A 177 -14.39 -1.92 -14.64
CA MET A 177 -13.02 -1.57 -14.26
C MET A 177 -12.02 -2.20 -15.26
N PRO A 178 -10.80 -1.64 -15.38
CA PRO A 178 -9.75 -2.27 -16.16
C PRO A 178 -9.52 -3.72 -15.71
N GLU A 179 -9.43 -4.64 -16.68
CA GLU A 179 -9.21 -6.04 -16.38
C GLU A 179 -7.77 -6.32 -15.94
N PRO A 180 -7.57 -7.06 -14.84
CA PRO A 180 -6.23 -7.39 -14.37
C PRO A 180 -5.55 -8.39 -15.30
N LYS A 181 -4.24 -8.20 -15.53
CA LYS A 181 -3.43 -9.06 -16.36
C LYS A 181 -2.37 -9.77 -15.50
N LYS A 182 -2.29 -11.10 -15.64
CA LYS A 182 -1.33 -11.90 -14.86
C LYS A 182 0.12 -11.51 -15.13
N GLU A 183 0.44 -11.14 -16.37
CA GLU A 183 1.78 -10.66 -16.74
C GLU A 183 2.17 -9.36 -16.04
N HIS A 184 1.21 -8.53 -15.65
CA HIS A 184 1.45 -7.30 -14.90
C HIS A 184 1.92 -7.55 -13.47
N TYR A 185 1.62 -8.74 -12.92
CA TYR A 185 2.04 -9.16 -11.60
C TYR A 185 3.57 -9.35 -11.51
N ASN A 186 4.17 -9.85 -12.59
CA ASN A 186 5.59 -10.17 -12.63
C ASN A 186 6.47 -8.93 -12.39
N GLY A 187 7.35 -9.01 -11.39
CA GLY A 187 8.24 -7.93 -10.99
C GLY A 187 7.59 -6.79 -10.20
N MET A 188 6.26 -6.81 -10.02
CA MET A 188 5.51 -5.81 -9.24
C MET A 188 5.07 -6.34 -7.88
N ALA A 189 4.79 -7.64 -7.80
CA ALA A 189 4.31 -8.31 -6.60
C ALA A 189 4.90 -9.71 -6.45
N LEU A 190 4.91 -10.20 -5.19
CA LEU A 190 5.28 -11.56 -4.83
C LEU A 190 4.30 -12.07 -3.78
N ASN A 191 3.72 -13.26 -4.00
CA ASN A 191 2.94 -13.88 -2.95
C ASN A 191 3.86 -14.55 -1.92
N CYS A 192 3.95 -13.98 -0.73
CA CYS A 192 4.82 -14.49 0.34
C CYS A 192 4.31 -15.81 0.95
N GLU A 193 3.04 -16.18 0.73
CA GLU A 193 2.51 -17.45 1.19
C GLU A 193 2.83 -18.61 0.25
N GLU A 194 3.06 -18.32 -1.02
CA GLU A 194 3.34 -19.29 -2.09
C GLU A 194 4.82 -19.28 -2.53
N ALA A 195 5.59 -18.28 -2.12
CA ALA A 195 6.98 -18.14 -2.48
C ALA A 195 7.84 -19.27 -1.88
N PRO A 196 8.96 -19.64 -2.54
CA PRO A 196 9.95 -20.54 -1.98
C PRO A 196 10.42 -20.06 -0.60
N LEU A 197 10.61 -21.00 0.31
CA LEU A 197 11.08 -20.69 1.66
C LEU A 197 12.58 -20.37 1.65
N ASP A 198 12.95 -19.27 2.28
CA ASP A 198 14.36 -18.94 2.53
C ASP A 198 14.91 -19.72 3.73
N VAL A 199 14.03 -19.97 4.72
CA VAL A 199 14.35 -20.79 5.90
C VAL A 199 13.18 -21.73 6.20
N ASP A 200 13.49 -23.02 6.38
CA ASP A 200 12.54 -24.02 6.88
C ASP A 200 13.19 -24.81 8.02
N ILE A 201 12.74 -24.54 9.23
CA ILE A 201 13.24 -25.22 10.42
C ILE A 201 12.20 -26.26 10.84
N LYS A 202 12.58 -27.53 10.75
CA LYS A 202 11.71 -28.63 11.19
C LYS A 202 11.20 -28.38 12.62
N ASP A 203 9.89 -28.43 12.79
CA ASP A 203 9.19 -28.16 14.05
C ASP A 203 9.38 -26.74 14.64
N GLY A 204 10.16 -25.88 13.98
CA GLY A 204 10.45 -24.50 14.41
C GLY A 204 9.61 -23.46 13.71
N GLY A 205 9.74 -23.34 12.42
CA GLY A 205 9.02 -22.34 11.64
C GLY A 205 9.60 -22.13 10.25
N LYS A 206 8.97 -21.24 9.50
CA LYS A 206 9.28 -20.93 8.11
C LYS A 206 9.45 -19.44 7.89
N VAL A 207 10.37 -19.06 7.03
CA VAL A 207 10.62 -17.66 6.67
C VAL A 207 10.63 -17.50 5.16
N VAL A 208 9.95 -16.47 4.68
CA VAL A 208 10.07 -15.96 3.31
C VAL A 208 10.58 -14.54 3.40
N VAL A 209 11.67 -14.24 2.70
CA VAL A 209 12.28 -12.92 2.67
C VAL A 209 11.98 -12.24 1.35
N LEU A 210 11.32 -11.10 1.39
CA LEU A 210 11.12 -10.24 0.24
C LEU A 210 12.38 -9.40 0.01
N ASN A 211 13.04 -9.62 -1.11
CA ASN A 211 14.29 -8.92 -1.45
C ASN A 211 14.41 -8.69 -2.98
N THR A 212 15.49 -8.03 -3.40
CA THR A 212 15.71 -7.69 -4.82
C THR A 212 15.94 -8.88 -5.75
N LYS A 213 16.16 -10.10 -5.23
CA LYS A 213 16.31 -11.30 -6.06
C LYS A 213 14.95 -11.84 -6.49
N ASN A 214 13.95 -11.82 -5.59
CA ASN A 214 12.61 -12.33 -5.87
C ASN A 214 11.59 -11.23 -6.24
N LEU A 215 11.86 -9.98 -5.88
CA LEU A 215 11.09 -8.80 -6.31
C LEU A 215 12.04 -7.60 -6.52
N PRO A 216 12.64 -7.45 -7.73
CA PRO A 216 13.64 -6.42 -8.01
C PRO A 216 13.18 -5.00 -7.67
N LEU A 217 11.90 -4.67 -7.89
CA LEU A 217 11.32 -3.35 -7.62
C LEU A 217 11.41 -2.94 -6.14
N VAL A 218 11.55 -3.90 -5.22
CA VAL A 218 11.69 -3.57 -3.78
C VAL A 218 12.99 -2.81 -3.50
N GLY A 219 13.98 -2.91 -4.37
CA GLY A 219 15.21 -2.12 -4.28
C GLY A 219 14.97 -0.62 -4.47
N GLU A 220 13.99 -0.22 -5.28
CA GLU A 220 13.60 1.19 -5.45
C GLU A 220 12.79 1.70 -4.27
N VAL A 221 12.14 0.80 -3.53
CA VAL A 221 11.41 1.16 -2.29
C VAL A 221 12.37 1.40 -1.13
N GLY A 222 13.53 0.72 -1.11
CA GLY A 222 14.50 0.80 -0.01
C GLY A 222 14.05 0.08 1.26
N LEU A 223 13.01 -0.75 1.18
CA LEU A 223 12.45 -1.55 2.27
C LEU A 223 12.45 -3.02 1.86
N GLY A 224 12.70 -3.92 2.83
CA GLY A 224 12.43 -5.34 2.71
C GLY A 224 11.22 -5.74 3.52
N ALA A 225 10.76 -6.98 3.34
CA ALA A 225 9.70 -7.57 4.15
C ALA A 225 9.99 -9.05 4.38
N ASP A 226 9.76 -9.53 5.59
CA ASP A 226 9.91 -10.92 5.95
C ASP A 226 8.57 -11.47 6.43
N LEU A 227 8.15 -12.59 5.88
CA LEU A 227 7.03 -13.36 6.40
C LEU A 227 7.57 -14.50 7.26
N VAL A 228 7.40 -14.38 8.58
CA VAL A 228 7.83 -15.38 9.55
C VAL A 228 6.62 -16.16 10.06
N ARG A 229 6.63 -17.48 9.93
CA ARG A 229 5.64 -18.39 10.50
C ARG A 229 6.30 -19.27 11.53
N LEU A 230 5.79 -19.27 12.74
CA LEU A 230 6.32 -20.03 13.85
C LEU A 230 5.35 -21.12 14.27
N ASN A 231 5.85 -22.32 14.53
CA ASN A 231 5.06 -23.45 15.03
C ASN A 231 4.76 -23.33 16.53
N GLY A 232 3.62 -23.86 16.97
CA GLY A 232 3.02 -23.58 18.27
C GLY A 232 3.69 -24.14 19.52
N LYS A 233 4.95 -24.60 19.46
CA LYS A 233 5.76 -25.00 20.63
C LYS A 233 7.13 -24.36 20.65
N THR A 234 7.42 -23.49 19.69
CA THR A 234 8.61 -22.67 19.66
C THR A 234 8.43 -21.45 20.57
N MET A 235 9.50 -20.80 20.96
CA MET A 235 9.55 -19.77 22.01
C MET A 235 8.62 -18.55 21.78
N TRP A 236 7.88 -18.49 20.69
CA TRP A 236 6.91 -17.46 20.32
C TRP A 236 5.56 -18.08 20.00
N ARG A 237 4.46 -17.46 20.43
CA ARG A 237 3.09 -17.94 20.20
C ARG A 237 2.76 -18.04 18.72
N LYS A 238 1.83 -18.93 18.35
CA LYS A 238 1.24 -19.02 17.01
C LYS A 238 0.89 -17.64 16.46
N GLY A 239 1.51 -17.25 15.34
CA GLY A 239 1.21 -16.01 14.64
C GLY A 239 1.99 -15.94 13.34
N CYS A 240 1.40 -15.27 12.36
CA CYS A 240 2.10 -14.80 11.21
C CYS A 240 2.60 -13.39 11.54
N LEU A 241 3.90 -13.16 11.45
CA LEU A 241 4.49 -11.87 11.71
C LEU A 241 5.11 -11.39 10.40
N VAL A 242 4.70 -10.22 9.94
CA VAL A 242 5.33 -9.55 8.81
C VAL A 242 6.22 -8.46 9.38
N PHE A 243 7.52 -8.60 9.19
CA PHE A 243 8.48 -7.54 9.48
C PHE A 243 8.79 -6.80 8.20
N ILE A 244 8.77 -5.48 8.26
CA ILE A 244 9.33 -4.63 7.22
C ILE A 244 10.55 -3.96 7.81
N SER A 245 11.71 -4.24 7.19
CA SER A 245 12.98 -3.70 7.61
C SER A 245 13.34 -2.48 6.77
N SER A 246 13.69 -1.38 7.41
CA SER A 246 14.15 -0.14 6.77
C SER A 246 15.61 -0.19 6.31
N ARG A 247 16.28 -1.34 6.41
CA ARG A 247 17.66 -1.51 5.93
C ARG A 247 17.78 -2.80 5.14
N LEU A 248 18.11 -2.69 3.86
CA LEU A 248 18.78 -3.75 3.11
C LEU A 248 20.17 -3.92 3.73
N ILE A 249 20.30 -4.75 4.76
CA ILE A 249 21.62 -5.18 5.24
C ILE A 249 22.12 -6.19 4.21
N PRO A 250 23.24 -5.91 3.50
CA PRO A 250 23.87 -6.95 2.71
C PRO A 250 24.25 -8.09 3.66
N TRP A 251 23.77 -9.28 3.39
CA TRP A 251 24.15 -10.48 4.10
C TRP A 251 25.65 -10.74 3.88
N GLY A 252 26.45 -10.22 4.78
CA GLY A 252 27.84 -10.51 4.94
C GLY A 252 28.07 -10.92 6.38
N SER A 253 28.22 -12.24 6.57
CA SER A 253 28.82 -12.89 7.75
C SER A 253 28.41 -12.35 9.14
N ALA A 254 27.30 -12.82 9.69
CA ALA A 254 27.15 -12.91 11.13
C ALA A 254 27.55 -14.34 11.55
N HIS A 255 28.76 -14.51 12.02
CA HIS A 255 29.15 -15.67 12.81
C HIS A 255 28.33 -15.61 14.11
N LEU A 256 27.46 -16.60 14.31
CA LEU A 256 26.91 -16.91 15.63
C LEU A 256 28.03 -17.66 16.40
N SER A 257 28.57 -17.03 17.40
CA SER A 257 29.28 -17.67 18.51
C SER A 257 28.31 -17.93 19.64
#